data_9593c190b7378a26176bfbfc4c3fd3d2
#
_entry.id   9593c190b7378a26176bfbfc4c3fd3d2
#
_cell.length_a   1.000
_cell.length_b   1.000
_cell.length_c   1.000
_cell.angle_alpha   90.00
_cell.angle_beta   90.00
_cell.angle_gamma   90.00
#
_symmetry.space_group_name_H-M   'P 1'
#
loop_
_entity.id
_entity.type
_entity.pdbx_description
1 polymer ?
#
loop_
_entity_poly.entity_id
_entity_poly.type
_entity_poly.pdbx_seq_one_letter_code
_entity_poly.pdbx_strand_id
1 'polypeptide(L)'
;MSEPLSRWKTLALVSTALVVASCPLHVAREALRKPAEKGALEAEARFVGRARCAKCHEKETKAFTGSNHDHSMAEATPEMVRGDFGDGTREVTFEGDGLRARFFRRDGKYLVETEGPDGKYAEYEVAYTFGWKPLQQYLVRFPGGRLQALPVAWDTEAKRWFFLYPGQRIPPGDWLHWTRNGQNWNGMCAQCHSTNLVKGYDAPKDAYTTTWSEIDVSCEACHGPGSRHAAWAEVPPMGRPKTPNAGLVQKTSGIGSRELVELCAPCHARRAELGPWKHDGAALLDSHLPTLLDEGLYHPDGQILDEVFEYGSFLQSKMYRMGVRCTDCHDPHTAKRL
;
A
#
# COMPACT_ATOMS: atom_id res chain seq x y z
N MET A 1 53.23 50.65 -43.61
CA MET A 1 53.39 49.70 -42.50
C MET A 1 52.09 49.73 -41.70
N SER A 2 51.20 48.78 -41.90
CA SER A 2 49.90 48.66 -41.21
C SER A 2 50.02 47.63 -40.10
N GLU A 3 49.84 48.07 -38.81
CA GLU A 3 49.80 47.18 -37.66
C GLU A 3 48.59 46.25 -37.67
N PRO A 4 48.70 44.98 -37.29
CA PRO A 4 47.55 44.09 -37.18
C PRO A 4 46.78 44.39 -35.86
N LEU A 5 45.55 44.74 -35.98
CA LEU A 5 44.58 44.85 -34.88
C LEU A 5 44.54 43.47 -34.15
N SER A 6 44.89 43.49 -32.85
CA SER A 6 45.14 42.33 -32.03
C SER A 6 43.87 41.44 -31.94
N ARG A 7 44.04 40.17 -32.25
CA ARG A 7 43.06 39.08 -32.13
C ARG A 7 42.39 39.01 -30.73
N TRP A 8 43.00 39.60 -29.74
CA TRP A 8 42.53 39.61 -28.36
C TRP A 8 41.30 40.53 -28.13
N LYS A 9 41.17 41.65 -28.88
CA LYS A 9 40.00 42.54 -28.78
C LYS A 9 38.73 41.88 -29.37
N THR A 10 38.89 41.06 -30.40
CA THR A 10 37.78 40.32 -31.03
C THR A 10 37.28 39.17 -30.15
N LEU A 11 38.19 38.47 -29.47
CA LEU A 11 37.82 37.39 -28.49
C LEU A 11 37.09 37.94 -27.26
N ALA A 12 37.52 39.10 -26.71
CA ALA A 12 36.87 39.72 -25.58
C ALA A 12 35.46 40.21 -25.93
N LEU A 13 35.23 40.77 -27.10
CA LEU A 13 33.91 41.20 -27.57
C LEU A 13 32.93 40.04 -27.80
N VAL A 14 33.40 38.91 -28.33
CA VAL A 14 32.59 37.70 -28.55
C VAL A 14 32.24 37.03 -27.21
N SER A 15 33.20 36.98 -26.26
CA SER A 15 32.92 36.47 -24.93
C SER A 15 31.91 37.31 -24.14
N THR A 16 32.02 38.62 -24.23
CA THR A 16 31.07 39.54 -23.56
C THR A 16 29.67 39.49 -24.20
N ALA A 17 29.59 39.35 -25.52
CA ALA A 17 28.32 39.20 -26.24
C ALA A 17 27.63 37.87 -25.90
N LEU A 18 28.37 36.79 -25.72
CA LEU A 18 27.84 35.46 -25.29
C LEU A 18 27.30 35.51 -23.85
N VAL A 19 27.99 36.16 -22.92
CA VAL A 19 27.55 36.30 -21.51
C VAL A 19 26.33 37.24 -21.41
N VAL A 20 26.28 38.31 -22.17
CA VAL A 20 25.14 39.25 -22.19
C VAL A 20 23.92 38.63 -22.89
N ALA A 21 24.10 37.79 -23.90
CA ALA A 21 23.02 37.08 -24.57
C ALA A 21 22.47 35.89 -23.74
N SER A 22 23.28 35.23 -22.91
CA SER A 22 22.84 34.13 -22.06
C SER A 22 22.04 34.59 -20.82
N CYS A 23 22.34 35.78 -20.31
CA CYS A 23 21.64 36.34 -19.14
C CYS A 23 20.16 36.61 -19.38
N PRO A 24 19.73 37.32 -20.49
CA PRO A 24 18.32 37.53 -20.77
C PRO A 24 17.57 36.25 -21.16
N LEU A 25 18.24 35.26 -21.78
CA LEU A 25 17.68 33.94 -22.05
C LEU A 25 17.41 33.15 -20.76
N HIS A 26 18.26 33.28 -19.75
CA HIS A 26 18.04 32.64 -18.45
C HIS A 26 16.91 33.31 -17.67
N VAL A 27 16.86 34.64 -17.65
CA VAL A 27 15.78 35.41 -17.02
C VAL A 27 14.45 35.24 -17.76
N ALA A 28 14.46 35.22 -19.11
CA ALA A 28 13.26 34.91 -19.90
C ALA A 28 12.77 33.47 -19.70
N ARG A 29 13.67 32.51 -19.51
CA ARG A 29 13.32 31.12 -19.25
C ARG A 29 12.77 30.91 -17.84
N GLU A 30 13.20 31.71 -16.86
CA GLU A 30 12.58 31.72 -15.53
C GLU A 30 11.23 32.45 -15.53
N ALA A 31 11.10 33.52 -16.29
CA ALA A 31 9.82 34.25 -16.46
C ALA A 31 8.78 33.46 -17.26
N LEU A 32 9.21 32.60 -18.19
CA LEU A 32 8.37 31.68 -18.96
C LEU A 32 8.05 30.37 -18.21
N ARG A 33 8.54 30.17 -17.00
CA ARG A 33 7.99 29.17 -16.10
C ARG A 33 6.52 29.48 -15.89
N LYS A 34 5.68 28.66 -16.50
CA LYS A 34 4.23 28.83 -16.43
C LYS A 34 3.82 28.97 -14.95
N PRO A 35 3.03 29.97 -14.57
CA PRO A 35 2.53 30.13 -13.21
C PRO A 35 1.88 28.84 -12.66
N ALA A 36 1.33 28.00 -13.56
CA ALA A 36 0.78 26.68 -13.25
C ALA A 36 1.82 25.69 -12.67
N GLU A 37 3.10 25.77 -13.07
CA GLU A 37 4.14 24.86 -12.57
C GLU A 37 4.56 25.22 -11.14
N LYS A 38 4.65 26.50 -10.83
CA LYS A 38 4.95 26.96 -9.47
C LYS A 38 3.80 26.63 -8.51
N GLY A 39 2.55 26.87 -8.93
CA GLY A 39 1.37 26.54 -8.17
C GLY A 39 1.24 25.01 -7.88
N ALA A 40 1.64 24.14 -8.81
CA ALA A 40 1.60 22.69 -8.62
C ALA A 40 2.62 22.20 -7.59
N LEU A 41 3.78 22.86 -7.45
CA LEU A 41 4.79 22.52 -6.45
C LEU A 41 4.42 23.03 -5.04
N GLU A 42 3.65 24.08 -4.95
CA GLU A 42 3.19 24.71 -3.69
C GLU A 42 1.82 24.18 -3.23
N ALA A 43 1.03 23.58 -4.13
CA ALA A 43 -0.27 23.00 -3.81
C ALA A 43 -0.14 21.82 -2.83
N GLU A 44 -1.23 21.50 -2.15
CA GLU A 44 -1.32 20.30 -1.33
C GLU A 44 -1.01 19.04 -2.17
N ALA A 45 -0.16 18.17 -1.62
CA ALA A 45 0.22 16.94 -2.31
C ALA A 45 -0.99 15.99 -2.44
N ARG A 46 -1.16 15.40 -3.63
CA ARG A 46 -2.26 14.47 -3.95
C ARG A 46 -1.72 13.17 -4.50
N PHE A 47 -2.46 12.10 -4.30
CA PHE A 47 -2.17 10.81 -4.89
C PHE A 47 -2.38 10.85 -6.41
N VAL A 48 -1.47 10.25 -7.16
CA VAL A 48 -1.45 10.27 -8.64
C VAL A 48 -1.49 8.88 -9.27
N GLY A 49 -1.34 7.83 -8.46
CA GLY A 49 -1.38 6.42 -8.85
C GLY A 49 -0.09 5.91 -9.50
N ARG A 50 0.08 4.57 -9.43
CA ARG A 50 1.26 3.83 -9.92
C ARG A 50 1.59 4.13 -11.38
N ALA A 51 0.57 4.24 -12.24
CA ALA A 51 0.75 4.51 -13.65
C ALA A 51 1.51 5.82 -13.93
N ARG A 52 1.42 6.80 -13.02
CA ARG A 52 2.18 8.05 -13.12
C ARG A 52 3.65 7.83 -12.76
N CYS A 53 3.92 7.04 -11.73
CA CYS A 53 5.27 6.72 -11.24
C CYS A 53 6.04 5.88 -12.26
N ALA A 54 5.37 4.89 -12.85
CA ALA A 54 5.95 3.95 -13.82
C ALA A 54 6.59 4.61 -15.05
N LYS A 55 6.13 5.81 -15.43
CA LYS A 55 6.69 6.56 -16.58
C LYS A 55 8.16 6.93 -16.41
N CYS A 56 8.66 7.04 -15.18
CA CYS A 56 10.04 7.42 -14.88
C CYS A 56 10.77 6.36 -14.05
N HIS A 57 10.04 5.53 -13.29
CA HIS A 57 10.57 4.52 -12.36
C HIS A 57 10.31 3.09 -12.88
N GLU A 58 10.70 2.82 -14.13
CA GLU A 58 10.46 1.53 -14.78
C GLU A 58 11.11 0.36 -14.02
N LYS A 59 12.34 0.55 -13.52
CA LYS A 59 13.08 -0.47 -12.79
C LYS A 59 12.36 -0.87 -11.49
N GLU A 60 11.97 0.12 -10.70
CA GLU A 60 11.26 -0.06 -9.43
C GLU A 60 9.87 -0.64 -9.66
N THR A 61 9.16 -0.17 -10.68
CA THR A 61 7.85 -0.70 -11.08
C THR A 61 7.95 -2.18 -11.47
N LYS A 62 8.96 -2.54 -12.28
CA LYS A 62 9.19 -3.95 -12.66
C LYS A 62 9.53 -4.83 -11.46
N ALA A 63 10.34 -4.33 -10.52
CA ALA A 63 10.67 -5.05 -9.29
C ALA A 63 9.45 -5.25 -8.39
N PHE A 64 8.59 -4.25 -8.32
CA PHE A 64 7.37 -4.25 -7.50
C PHE A 64 6.27 -5.16 -8.06
N THR A 65 6.13 -5.21 -9.38
CA THR A 65 5.10 -6.01 -10.04
C THR A 65 5.21 -7.48 -9.68
N GLY A 66 4.13 -8.07 -9.19
CA GLY A 66 4.06 -9.45 -8.71
C GLY A 66 4.58 -9.66 -7.29
N SER A 67 4.93 -8.61 -6.55
CA SER A 67 5.29 -8.68 -5.13
C SER A 67 4.06 -8.97 -4.25
N ASN A 68 4.26 -9.33 -2.99
CA ASN A 68 3.17 -9.51 -2.04
C ASN A 68 2.41 -8.21 -1.75
N HIS A 69 3.08 -7.05 -1.85
CA HIS A 69 2.43 -5.75 -1.74
C HIS A 69 1.51 -5.47 -2.94
N ASP A 70 2.00 -5.72 -4.16
CA ASP A 70 1.22 -5.61 -5.40
C ASP A 70 -0.02 -6.53 -5.40
N HIS A 71 0.12 -7.71 -4.82
CA HIS A 71 -0.94 -8.70 -4.71
C HIS A 71 -1.66 -8.69 -3.34
N SER A 72 -1.50 -7.64 -2.55
CA SER A 72 -2.18 -7.55 -1.24
C SER A 72 -3.71 -7.59 -1.38
N MET A 73 -4.22 -7.01 -2.47
CA MET A 73 -5.64 -7.01 -2.88
C MET A 73 -5.75 -6.96 -4.40
N ALA A 74 -6.79 -7.59 -4.95
CA ALA A 74 -7.17 -7.45 -6.35
C ALA A 74 -8.64 -7.81 -6.56
N GLU A 75 -9.22 -7.41 -7.70
CA GLU A 75 -10.49 -7.95 -8.16
C GLU A 75 -10.36 -9.46 -8.41
N ALA A 76 -11.46 -10.21 -8.18
CA ALA A 76 -11.48 -11.65 -8.34
C ALA A 76 -11.51 -12.06 -9.82
N THR A 77 -10.40 -11.86 -10.53
CA THR A 77 -10.23 -12.28 -11.93
C THR A 77 -9.58 -13.66 -12.03
N PRO A 78 -9.63 -14.33 -13.19
CA PRO A 78 -8.98 -15.63 -13.40
C PRO A 78 -7.47 -15.61 -13.10
N GLU A 79 -6.80 -14.48 -13.34
CA GLU A 79 -5.36 -14.32 -13.10
C GLU A 79 -5.06 -14.17 -11.60
N MET A 80 -6.00 -13.59 -10.84
CA MET A 80 -5.79 -13.25 -9.44
C MET A 80 -6.29 -14.31 -8.47
N VAL A 81 -7.32 -15.10 -8.85
CA VAL A 81 -7.86 -16.16 -8.00
C VAL A 81 -6.94 -17.38 -8.00
N ARG A 82 -6.43 -17.76 -6.83
CA ARG A 82 -5.52 -18.88 -6.60
C ARG A 82 -6.25 -20.14 -6.14
N GLY A 83 -7.38 -19.96 -5.44
CA GLY A 83 -8.18 -21.04 -4.88
C GLY A 83 -8.87 -21.88 -5.94
N ASP A 84 -9.12 -23.14 -5.62
CA ASP A 84 -9.87 -24.05 -6.48
C ASP A 84 -11.39 -23.78 -6.33
N PHE A 85 -11.98 -23.11 -7.31
CA PHE A 85 -13.42 -22.93 -7.45
C PHE A 85 -14.03 -23.88 -8.47
N GLY A 86 -13.33 -24.95 -8.83
CA GLY A 86 -13.74 -25.81 -9.92
C GLY A 86 -13.63 -25.15 -11.29
N ASP A 87 -14.22 -25.79 -12.28
CA ASP A 87 -14.13 -25.38 -13.70
C ASP A 87 -15.47 -24.92 -14.32
N GLY A 88 -16.52 -24.84 -13.50
CA GLY A 88 -17.90 -24.51 -13.92
C GLY A 88 -18.78 -25.77 -14.10
N THR A 89 -18.18 -26.96 -14.19
CA THR A 89 -18.88 -28.24 -14.17
C THR A 89 -18.66 -29.02 -12.86
N ARG A 90 -17.52 -28.77 -12.19
CA ARG A 90 -17.13 -29.32 -10.89
C ARG A 90 -17.17 -28.23 -9.84
N GLU A 91 -17.67 -28.58 -8.67
CA GLU A 91 -17.67 -27.77 -7.46
C GLU A 91 -16.65 -28.32 -6.45
N VAL A 92 -16.16 -27.50 -5.55
CA VAL A 92 -15.21 -27.89 -4.51
C VAL A 92 -15.80 -27.58 -3.15
N THR A 93 -15.85 -28.57 -2.28
CA THR A 93 -16.41 -28.42 -0.93
C THR A 93 -15.28 -28.49 0.12
N PHE A 94 -15.30 -27.54 1.04
CA PHE A 94 -14.59 -27.61 2.31
C PHE A 94 -15.58 -27.96 3.41
N GLU A 95 -15.22 -28.92 4.27
CA GLU A 95 -15.95 -29.26 5.49
C GLU A 95 -14.96 -29.40 6.64
N GLY A 96 -15.18 -28.65 7.72
CA GLY A 96 -14.35 -28.70 8.92
C GLY A 96 -14.85 -27.75 10.00
N ASP A 97 -14.58 -28.07 11.24
CA ASP A 97 -14.86 -27.24 12.42
C ASP A 97 -16.32 -26.75 12.50
N GLY A 98 -17.28 -27.56 12.02
CA GLY A 98 -18.70 -27.25 11.98
C GLY A 98 -19.10 -26.20 10.93
N LEU A 99 -18.22 -25.92 9.98
CA LEU A 99 -18.49 -25.08 8.82
C LEU A 99 -18.41 -25.92 7.55
N ARG A 100 -19.33 -25.67 6.61
CA ARG A 100 -19.26 -26.11 5.21
C ARG A 100 -19.15 -24.89 4.32
N ALA A 101 -18.29 -24.95 3.32
CA ALA A 101 -18.20 -23.95 2.25
C ALA A 101 -18.08 -24.67 0.90
N ARG A 102 -18.93 -24.36 -0.05
CA ARG A 102 -18.91 -24.90 -1.40
C ARG A 102 -18.49 -23.80 -2.37
N PHE A 103 -17.38 -24.02 -3.07
CA PHE A 103 -16.77 -23.09 -4.02
C PHE A 103 -17.07 -23.53 -5.46
N PHE A 104 -17.51 -22.63 -6.29
CA PHE A 104 -17.86 -22.92 -7.66
C PHE A 104 -17.82 -21.68 -8.57
N ARG A 105 -17.92 -21.94 -9.89
CA ARG A 105 -18.01 -20.89 -10.91
C ARG A 105 -19.34 -20.96 -11.63
N ARG A 106 -19.96 -19.81 -11.88
CA ARG A 106 -21.18 -19.69 -12.67
C ARG A 106 -21.18 -18.33 -13.38
N ASP A 107 -21.44 -18.32 -14.68
CA ASP A 107 -21.50 -17.13 -15.54
C ASP A 107 -20.24 -16.25 -15.44
N GLY A 108 -19.07 -16.88 -15.38
CA GLY A 108 -17.78 -16.20 -15.25
C GLY A 108 -17.45 -15.66 -13.85
N LYS A 109 -18.35 -15.83 -12.88
CA LYS A 109 -18.19 -15.36 -11.50
C LYS A 109 -17.68 -16.48 -10.59
N TYR A 110 -16.98 -16.07 -9.54
CA TYR A 110 -16.57 -16.93 -8.43
C TYR A 110 -17.59 -16.82 -7.31
N LEU A 111 -18.12 -17.95 -6.85
CA LEU A 111 -19.17 -18.01 -5.85
C LEU A 111 -18.78 -18.96 -4.73
N VAL A 112 -19.28 -18.64 -3.54
CA VAL A 112 -19.22 -19.53 -2.37
C VAL A 112 -20.61 -19.66 -1.78
N GLU A 113 -21.03 -20.90 -1.51
CA GLU A 113 -22.20 -21.18 -0.65
C GLU A 113 -21.67 -21.52 0.74
N THR A 114 -22.10 -20.74 1.73
CA THR A 114 -21.72 -20.97 3.14
C THR A 114 -22.77 -20.39 4.07
N GLU A 115 -22.58 -20.62 5.38
CA GLU A 115 -23.49 -20.15 6.43
C GLU A 115 -23.56 -18.61 6.47
N GLY A 116 -24.75 -18.07 6.37
CA GLY A 116 -25.03 -16.63 6.40
C GLY A 116 -25.26 -16.07 7.80
N PRO A 117 -25.65 -14.77 7.90
CA PRO A 117 -25.83 -14.09 9.16
C PRO A 117 -27.01 -14.60 10.00
N ASP A 118 -27.92 -15.36 9.41
CA ASP A 118 -29.09 -16.00 10.04
C ASP A 118 -28.90 -17.50 10.27
N GLY A 119 -27.70 -18.03 10.03
CA GLY A 119 -27.35 -19.45 10.16
C GLY A 119 -27.81 -20.31 8.98
N LYS A 120 -28.42 -19.72 7.96
CA LYS A 120 -28.82 -20.46 6.75
C LYS A 120 -27.72 -20.37 5.69
N TYR A 121 -27.60 -21.42 4.90
CA TYR A 121 -26.66 -21.43 3.78
C TYR A 121 -27.22 -20.60 2.62
N ALA A 122 -26.34 -19.76 2.05
CA ALA A 122 -26.66 -18.93 0.90
C ALA A 122 -25.42 -18.76 0.01
N GLU A 123 -25.66 -18.42 -1.25
CA GLU A 123 -24.61 -18.15 -2.23
C GLU A 123 -24.16 -16.69 -2.16
N TYR A 124 -22.85 -16.49 -2.22
CA TYR A 124 -22.22 -15.17 -2.20
C TYR A 124 -21.22 -15.03 -3.34
N GLU A 125 -21.26 -13.90 -4.03
CA GLU A 125 -20.27 -13.58 -5.06
C GLU A 125 -18.99 -13.06 -4.45
N VAL A 126 -17.85 -13.67 -4.80
CA VAL A 126 -16.52 -13.21 -4.44
C VAL A 126 -16.16 -12.01 -5.29
N ALA A 127 -15.92 -10.87 -4.65
CA ALA A 127 -15.62 -9.61 -5.32
C ALA A 127 -14.11 -9.37 -5.44
N TYR A 128 -13.34 -9.72 -4.39
CA TYR A 128 -11.91 -9.46 -4.32
C TYR A 128 -11.15 -10.66 -3.78
N THR A 129 -9.90 -10.77 -4.20
CA THR A 129 -8.88 -11.59 -3.56
C THR A 129 -8.13 -10.75 -2.52
N PHE A 130 -7.64 -11.40 -1.48
CA PHE A 130 -7.00 -10.80 -0.32
C PHE A 130 -5.78 -11.64 0.07
N GLY A 131 -4.59 -11.10 -0.20
CA GLY A 131 -3.32 -11.81 -0.06
C GLY A 131 -2.97 -12.68 -1.29
N TRP A 132 -1.72 -13.19 -1.29
CA TRP A 132 -1.16 -13.95 -2.42
C TRP A 132 -0.40 -15.21 -1.98
N LYS A 133 0.50 -15.08 -1.02
CA LYS A 133 1.29 -16.17 -0.40
C LYS A 133 1.54 -15.85 1.07
N PRO A 134 1.54 -16.86 1.95
CA PRO A 134 1.30 -18.30 1.72
C PRO A 134 -0.17 -18.66 1.57
N LEU A 135 -1.07 -17.74 1.89
CA LEU A 135 -2.52 -17.94 1.81
C LEU A 135 -3.21 -16.85 1.00
N GLN A 136 -4.39 -17.17 0.48
CA GLN A 136 -5.29 -16.20 -0.12
C GLN A 136 -6.69 -16.35 0.47
N GLN A 137 -7.25 -15.24 0.96
CA GLN A 137 -8.64 -15.10 1.38
C GLN A 137 -9.47 -14.43 0.29
N TYR A 138 -10.77 -14.36 0.51
CA TYR A 138 -11.73 -13.81 -0.45
C TYR A 138 -12.72 -12.91 0.26
N LEU A 139 -13.06 -11.80 -0.42
CA LEU A 139 -14.02 -10.83 0.09
C LEU A 139 -15.33 -10.90 -0.68
N VAL A 140 -16.40 -10.83 0.08
CA VAL A 140 -17.78 -10.82 -0.39
C VAL A 140 -18.41 -9.47 -0.13
N ARG A 141 -19.20 -8.98 -1.08
CA ARG A 141 -19.98 -7.73 -0.89
C ARG A 141 -21.18 -7.98 0.00
N PHE A 142 -21.38 -7.11 0.97
CA PHE A 142 -22.50 -7.13 1.89
C PHE A 142 -23.28 -5.80 1.89
N PRO A 143 -24.52 -5.79 2.38
CA PRO A 143 -25.32 -4.58 2.53
C PRO A 143 -24.58 -3.48 3.28
N GLY A 144 -24.91 -2.21 3.02
CA GLY A 144 -24.29 -1.06 3.65
C GLY A 144 -22.83 -0.82 3.22
N GLY A 145 -22.43 -1.25 2.01
CA GLY A 145 -21.08 -1.03 1.47
C GLY A 145 -19.99 -1.85 2.17
N ARG A 146 -20.37 -2.87 2.94
CA ARG A 146 -19.43 -3.75 3.64
C ARG A 146 -18.76 -4.71 2.67
N LEU A 147 -17.49 -5.00 2.93
CA LEU A 147 -16.75 -6.13 2.40
C LEU A 147 -16.43 -7.06 3.57
N GLN A 148 -16.81 -8.33 3.44
CA GLN A 148 -16.62 -9.34 4.49
C GLN A 148 -15.62 -10.38 4.04
N ALA A 149 -14.62 -10.65 4.89
CA ALA A 149 -13.64 -11.70 4.64
C ALA A 149 -14.21 -13.07 4.99
N LEU A 150 -14.09 -14.02 4.06
CA LEU A 150 -14.48 -15.41 4.32
C LEU A 150 -13.57 -16.04 5.38
N PRO A 151 -14.09 -16.93 6.23
CA PRO A 151 -13.31 -17.59 7.28
C PRO A 151 -12.51 -18.79 6.75
N VAL A 152 -12.67 -19.12 5.47
CA VAL A 152 -11.96 -20.19 4.76
C VAL A 152 -11.01 -19.57 3.77
N ALA A 153 -9.73 -19.93 3.87
CA ALA A 153 -8.66 -19.44 3.01
C ALA A 153 -8.08 -20.58 2.15
N TRP A 154 -7.43 -20.20 1.08
CA TRP A 154 -6.67 -21.10 0.21
C TRP A 154 -5.19 -21.09 0.60
N ASP A 155 -4.68 -22.22 1.01
CA ASP A 155 -3.25 -22.47 1.15
C ASP A 155 -2.63 -22.59 -0.24
N THR A 156 -1.82 -21.60 -0.62
CA THR A 156 -1.26 -21.53 -1.97
C THR A 156 -0.10 -22.51 -2.20
N GLU A 157 0.45 -23.09 -1.16
CA GLU A 157 1.54 -24.08 -1.20
C GLU A 157 0.98 -25.51 -1.12
N ALA A 158 0.16 -25.80 -0.12
CA ALA A 158 -0.47 -27.11 0.04
C ALA A 158 -1.64 -27.37 -0.92
N LYS A 159 -2.11 -26.32 -1.66
CA LYS A 159 -3.20 -26.40 -2.64
C LYS A 159 -4.48 -26.98 -2.05
N ARG A 160 -4.90 -26.45 -0.91
CA ARG A 160 -6.12 -26.85 -0.20
C ARG A 160 -6.81 -25.67 0.45
N TRP A 161 -8.11 -25.80 0.64
CA TRP A 161 -8.88 -24.92 1.51
C TRP A 161 -8.63 -25.31 2.97
N PHE A 162 -8.62 -24.31 3.86
CA PHE A 162 -8.52 -24.51 5.29
C PHE A 162 -9.28 -23.43 6.05
N PHE A 163 -9.73 -23.78 7.25
CA PHE A 163 -10.42 -22.86 8.14
C PHE A 163 -9.41 -22.06 8.97
N LEU A 164 -9.62 -20.75 9.10
CA LEU A 164 -8.66 -19.86 9.78
C LEU A 164 -8.67 -20.02 11.31
N TYR A 165 -9.72 -20.60 11.86
CA TYR A 165 -9.91 -20.80 13.30
C TYR A 165 -10.06 -22.28 13.65
N PRO A 166 -9.06 -23.10 13.45
CA PRO A 166 -9.17 -24.55 13.61
C PRO A 166 -9.59 -24.93 15.04
N GLY A 167 -10.51 -25.89 15.15
CA GLY A 167 -11.06 -26.34 16.42
C GLY A 167 -12.10 -25.41 17.04
N GLN A 168 -12.52 -24.32 16.38
CA GLN A 168 -13.48 -23.36 16.89
C GLN A 168 -14.76 -23.37 16.05
N ARG A 169 -15.92 -23.54 16.69
CA ARG A 169 -17.22 -23.26 16.06
C ARG A 169 -17.59 -21.81 16.34
N ILE A 170 -17.66 -20.97 15.31
CA ILE A 170 -18.02 -19.56 15.41
C ILE A 170 -19.45 -19.38 14.90
N PRO A 171 -20.47 -19.23 15.80
CA PRO A 171 -21.86 -19.13 15.39
C PRO A 171 -22.18 -17.75 14.80
N PRO A 172 -23.30 -17.60 14.02
CA PRO A 172 -23.66 -16.35 13.35
C PRO A 172 -23.82 -15.12 14.24
N GLY A 173 -24.06 -15.31 15.55
CA GLY A 173 -24.14 -14.23 16.54
C GLY A 173 -22.81 -13.77 17.11
N ASP A 174 -21.74 -14.53 16.88
CA ASP A 174 -20.40 -14.20 17.37
C ASP A 174 -19.78 -13.03 16.63
N TRP A 175 -19.03 -12.19 17.31
CA TRP A 175 -18.34 -11.05 16.72
C TRP A 175 -17.31 -11.47 15.64
N LEU A 176 -16.68 -12.64 15.81
CA LEU A 176 -15.72 -13.21 14.86
C LEU A 176 -16.39 -13.93 13.68
N HIS A 177 -17.73 -14.15 13.70
CA HIS A 177 -18.41 -14.76 12.56
C HIS A 177 -18.15 -13.92 11.29
N TRP A 178 -17.89 -14.58 10.16
CA TRP A 178 -17.43 -13.92 8.95
C TRP A 178 -18.36 -12.81 8.45
N THR A 179 -19.65 -12.84 8.81
CA THR A 179 -20.62 -11.80 8.45
C THR A 179 -20.66 -10.64 9.45
N ARG A 180 -19.80 -10.64 10.51
CA ARG A 180 -19.79 -9.65 11.59
C ARG A 180 -18.56 -8.74 11.53
N ASN A 181 -18.49 -7.83 12.48
CA ASN A 181 -17.51 -6.74 12.48
C ASN A 181 -16.06 -7.23 12.60
N GLY A 182 -15.79 -8.38 13.24
CA GLY A 182 -14.46 -8.97 13.33
C GLY A 182 -13.84 -9.35 11.97
N GLN A 183 -14.71 -9.63 10.98
CA GLN A 183 -14.29 -9.98 9.62
C GLN A 183 -14.67 -8.88 8.60
N ASN A 184 -15.03 -7.69 9.08
CA ASN A 184 -15.33 -6.56 8.20
C ASN A 184 -14.03 -5.94 7.67
N TRP A 185 -13.75 -6.15 6.39
CA TRP A 185 -12.54 -5.68 5.74
C TRP A 185 -12.40 -4.15 5.83
N ASN A 186 -13.49 -3.37 5.64
CA ASN A 186 -13.46 -1.91 5.64
C ASN A 186 -12.90 -1.33 6.94
N GLY A 187 -13.21 -1.97 8.07
CA GLY A 187 -12.79 -1.53 9.40
C GLY A 187 -11.50 -2.14 9.90
N MET A 188 -11.23 -3.41 9.53
CA MET A 188 -10.18 -4.22 10.16
C MET A 188 -8.93 -4.39 9.29
N CYS A 189 -9.07 -4.50 7.97
CA CYS A 189 -7.99 -4.96 7.09
C CYS A 189 -7.55 -3.88 6.08
N ALA A 190 -8.51 -3.09 5.59
CA ALA A 190 -8.37 -2.23 4.42
C ALA A 190 -7.19 -1.27 4.47
N GLN A 191 -6.88 -0.71 5.63
CA GLN A 191 -5.84 0.31 5.77
C GLN A 191 -4.44 -0.24 5.49
N CYS A 192 -4.19 -1.52 5.83
CA CYS A 192 -2.92 -2.19 5.56
C CYS A 192 -2.86 -2.83 4.17
N HIS A 193 -4.00 -2.99 3.50
CA HIS A 193 -4.11 -3.73 2.25
C HIS A 193 -4.53 -2.87 1.05
N SER A 194 -4.59 -1.55 1.21
CA SER A 194 -4.89 -0.60 0.12
C SER A 194 -4.06 0.68 0.26
N THR A 195 -4.10 1.53 -0.74
CA THR A 195 -3.38 2.81 -0.74
C THR A 195 -4.36 3.97 -0.58
N ASN A 196 -4.09 4.85 0.40
CA ASN A 196 -4.90 6.03 0.70
C ASN A 196 -6.37 5.70 0.97
N LEU A 197 -6.58 4.82 1.95
CA LEU A 197 -7.92 4.41 2.36
C LEU A 197 -8.68 5.57 3.02
N VAL A 198 -9.91 5.77 2.58
CA VAL A 198 -10.92 6.54 3.30
C VAL A 198 -12.04 5.58 3.69
N LYS A 199 -12.18 5.26 4.98
CA LYS A 199 -13.19 4.30 5.46
C LYS A 199 -14.61 4.70 5.11
N GLY A 200 -14.94 5.99 5.28
CA GLY A 200 -16.25 6.54 4.95
C GLY A 200 -17.39 5.88 5.75
N TYR A 201 -17.16 5.55 7.02
CA TYR A 201 -18.19 4.98 7.87
C TYR A 201 -19.18 6.04 8.35
N ASP A 202 -20.45 5.84 8.05
CA ASP A 202 -21.59 6.65 8.51
C ASP A 202 -22.29 5.89 9.66
N ALA A 203 -21.99 6.27 10.89
CA ALA A 203 -22.49 5.58 12.08
C ALA A 203 -24.03 5.61 12.21
N PRO A 204 -24.75 6.73 11.93
CA PRO A 204 -26.21 6.77 11.93
C PRO A 204 -26.85 5.79 10.94
N LYS A 205 -26.22 5.51 9.80
CA LYS A 205 -26.72 4.57 8.78
C LYS A 205 -26.15 3.17 8.92
N ASP A 206 -25.16 3.00 9.78
CA ASP A 206 -24.35 1.78 9.91
C ASP A 206 -23.86 1.27 8.54
N ALA A 207 -23.26 2.17 7.75
CA ALA A 207 -22.87 1.92 6.36
C ALA A 207 -21.51 2.53 6.04
N TYR A 208 -20.85 1.97 5.02
CA TYR A 208 -19.56 2.38 4.51
C TYR A 208 -19.68 2.96 3.11
N THR A 209 -18.92 4.04 2.85
CA THR A 209 -18.62 4.58 1.52
C THR A 209 -17.10 4.57 1.32
N THR A 210 -16.50 3.42 1.56
CA THR A 210 -15.05 3.25 1.53
C THR A 210 -14.48 3.50 0.15
N THR A 211 -13.43 4.31 0.09
CA THR A 211 -12.68 4.60 -1.14
C THR A 211 -11.18 4.44 -0.89
N TRP A 212 -10.43 4.28 -1.97
CA TRP A 212 -8.98 4.18 -2.01
C TRP A 212 -8.44 4.81 -3.28
N SER A 213 -7.15 5.15 -3.30
CA SER A 213 -6.49 5.57 -4.54
C SER A 213 -6.10 4.37 -5.40
N GLU A 214 -5.61 3.30 -4.78
CA GLU A 214 -5.34 1.99 -5.41
C GLU A 214 -5.77 0.88 -4.45
N ILE A 215 -6.30 -0.21 -5.02
CA ILE A 215 -6.89 -1.32 -4.23
C ILE A 215 -5.81 -2.08 -3.44
N ASP A 216 -4.58 -2.08 -3.89
CA ASP A 216 -3.42 -2.75 -3.30
C ASP A 216 -2.51 -1.77 -2.54
N VAL A 217 -1.46 -2.31 -1.92
CA VAL A 217 -0.38 -1.51 -1.31
C VAL A 217 0.58 -1.09 -2.42
N SER A 218 0.34 0.09 -2.98
CA SER A 218 1.09 0.61 -4.12
C SER A 218 2.22 1.58 -3.71
N CYS A 219 2.87 2.21 -4.71
CA CYS A 219 4.02 3.10 -4.52
C CYS A 219 3.76 4.18 -3.46
N GLU A 220 2.61 4.84 -3.55
CA GLU A 220 2.27 5.97 -2.68
C GLU A 220 1.84 5.56 -1.26
N ALA A 221 1.64 4.27 -0.99
CA ALA A 221 1.44 3.78 0.38
C ALA A 221 2.70 4.02 1.24
N CYS A 222 3.90 3.89 0.64
CA CYS A 222 5.18 4.12 1.30
C CYS A 222 5.79 5.50 1.00
N HIS A 223 5.63 5.98 -0.25
CA HIS A 223 6.26 7.23 -0.70
C HIS A 223 5.41 8.48 -0.44
N GLY A 224 4.15 8.29 -0.02
CA GLY A 224 3.18 9.38 0.13
C GLY A 224 2.70 9.97 -1.19
N PRO A 225 1.80 10.96 -1.14
CA PRO A 225 1.18 11.54 -2.33
C PRO A 225 2.20 12.21 -3.25
N GLY A 226 2.25 11.75 -4.52
CA GLY A 226 3.32 12.02 -5.48
C GLY A 226 3.13 13.21 -6.40
N SER A 227 2.01 13.96 -6.34
CA SER A 227 1.72 15.00 -7.32
C SER A 227 2.79 16.09 -7.40
N ARG A 228 3.33 16.54 -6.25
CA ARG A 228 4.39 17.55 -6.18
C ARG A 228 5.71 17.02 -6.73
N HIS A 229 6.04 15.76 -6.45
CA HIS A 229 7.21 15.09 -7.02
C HIS A 229 7.09 14.97 -8.54
N ALA A 230 5.95 14.55 -9.05
CA ALA A 230 5.71 14.46 -10.49
C ALA A 230 5.89 15.82 -11.18
N ALA A 231 5.31 16.89 -10.62
CA ALA A 231 5.48 18.24 -11.13
C ALA A 231 6.95 18.71 -11.06
N TRP A 232 7.66 18.40 -9.97
CA TRP A 232 9.08 18.70 -9.83
C TRP A 232 9.93 17.96 -10.87
N ALA A 233 9.64 16.68 -11.12
CA ALA A 233 10.37 15.85 -12.07
C ALA A 233 10.18 16.29 -13.53
N GLU A 234 9.05 16.88 -13.87
CA GLU A 234 8.76 17.44 -15.21
C GLU A 234 9.57 18.70 -15.53
N VAL A 235 10.05 19.39 -14.50
CA VAL A 235 10.94 20.55 -14.73
C VAL A 235 12.29 20.04 -15.26
N PRO A 236 12.79 20.59 -16.38
CA PRO A 236 14.12 20.23 -16.90
C PRO A 236 15.23 20.38 -15.85
N PRO A 237 16.25 19.50 -15.82
CA PRO A 237 17.27 19.47 -14.77
C PRO A 237 17.92 20.81 -14.46
N MET A 238 18.24 21.61 -15.49
CA MET A 238 18.87 22.94 -15.35
C MET A 238 17.95 24.00 -14.72
N GLY A 239 16.62 23.79 -14.74
CA GLY A 239 15.64 24.71 -14.16
C GLY A 239 14.94 24.15 -12.92
N ARG A 240 15.32 22.94 -12.49
CA ARG A 240 14.64 22.23 -11.41
C ARG A 240 14.91 22.91 -10.06
N PRO A 241 13.88 23.27 -9.27
CA PRO A 241 14.09 23.91 -7.98
C PRO A 241 14.71 22.93 -6.98
N LYS A 242 15.53 23.42 -6.08
CA LYS A 242 15.97 22.69 -4.90
C LYS A 242 14.76 22.53 -3.97
N THR A 243 14.18 21.35 -3.94
CA THR A 243 13.00 21.05 -3.13
C THR A 243 13.36 19.90 -2.16
N PRO A 244 13.03 20.00 -0.87
CA PRO A 244 13.24 18.89 0.07
C PRO A 244 12.62 17.61 -0.49
N ASN A 245 13.35 16.50 -0.35
CA ASN A 245 12.93 15.17 -0.78
C ASN A 245 12.35 15.12 -2.22
N ALA A 246 12.87 15.99 -3.11
CA ALA A 246 12.39 16.12 -4.50
C ALA A 246 10.87 16.34 -4.62
N GLY A 247 10.24 16.96 -3.63
CA GLY A 247 8.79 17.23 -3.59
C GLY A 247 7.93 16.12 -3.01
N LEU A 248 8.49 14.96 -2.64
CA LEU A 248 7.76 13.95 -1.86
C LEU A 248 7.61 14.39 -0.41
N VAL A 249 6.46 14.15 0.18
CA VAL A 249 6.20 14.45 1.60
C VAL A 249 6.81 13.40 2.52
N GLN A 250 6.79 12.14 2.11
CA GLN A 250 7.37 11.02 2.83
C GLN A 250 8.82 10.78 2.41
N LYS A 251 9.76 10.81 3.36
CA LYS A 251 11.16 10.44 3.11
C LYS A 251 11.35 8.94 3.30
N THR A 252 11.87 8.27 2.26
CA THR A 252 12.09 6.81 2.25
C THR A 252 13.56 6.42 2.07
N SER A 253 14.43 7.36 1.70
CA SER A 253 15.87 7.11 1.49
C SER A 253 16.74 7.98 2.41
N GLY A 254 17.90 7.45 2.81
CA GLY A 254 18.83 8.13 3.71
C GLY A 254 18.23 8.42 5.10
N ILE A 255 17.33 7.55 5.56
CA ILE A 255 16.69 7.59 6.89
C ILE A 255 17.31 6.54 7.81
N GLY A 256 17.26 6.79 9.12
CA GLY A 256 17.75 5.87 10.13
C GLY A 256 16.81 4.70 10.40
N SER A 257 17.24 3.80 11.31
CA SER A 257 16.45 2.63 11.69
C SER A 257 15.08 3.01 12.24
N ARG A 258 15.04 4.02 13.12
CA ARG A 258 13.78 4.46 13.74
C ARG A 258 12.78 4.95 12.70
N GLU A 259 13.20 5.89 11.85
CA GLU A 259 12.31 6.48 10.85
C GLU A 259 11.83 5.42 9.85
N LEU A 260 12.68 4.45 9.48
CA LEU A 260 12.27 3.37 8.58
C LEU A 260 11.28 2.41 9.24
N VAL A 261 11.49 2.06 10.50
CA VAL A 261 10.56 1.22 11.26
C VAL A 261 9.21 1.92 11.41
N GLU A 262 9.19 3.21 11.74
CA GLU A 262 7.96 4.00 11.81
C GLU A 262 7.25 4.13 10.46
N LEU A 263 7.98 4.14 9.34
CA LEU A 263 7.41 4.10 7.98
C LEU A 263 6.65 2.78 7.70
N CYS A 264 7.16 1.66 8.17
CA CYS A 264 6.57 0.34 7.95
C CYS A 264 5.45 0.01 8.95
N ALA A 265 5.53 0.56 10.15
CA ALA A 265 4.69 0.22 11.30
C ALA A 265 3.18 0.42 11.10
N PRO A 266 2.66 1.41 10.34
CA PRO A 266 1.22 1.54 10.12
C PRO A 266 0.55 0.28 9.59
N CYS A 267 1.30 -0.57 8.86
CA CYS A 267 0.83 -1.86 8.35
C CYS A 267 1.46 -3.06 9.09
N HIS A 268 2.71 -2.93 9.57
CA HIS A 268 3.46 -4.01 10.21
C HIS A 268 3.45 -3.95 11.74
N ALA A 269 2.38 -3.39 12.33
CA ALA A 269 2.11 -3.41 13.77
C ALA A 269 0.65 -3.77 14.05
N ARG A 270 0.39 -4.56 15.09
CA ARG A 270 -0.94 -4.62 15.69
C ARG A 270 -1.20 -3.30 16.41
N ARG A 271 -2.23 -2.57 16.01
CA ARG A 271 -2.46 -1.21 16.49
C ARG A 271 -3.92 -0.80 16.37
N ALA A 272 -4.32 0.18 17.13
CA ALA A 272 -5.58 0.92 16.96
C ALA A 272 -5.32 2.20 16.17
N GLU A 273 -6.34 2.70 15.48
CA GLU A 273 -6.30 4.01 14.84
C GLU A 273 -6.76 5.08 15.82
N LEU A 274 -5.98 6.16 15.92
CA LEU A 274 -6.31 7.37 16.71
C LEU A 274 -6.91 8.46 15.83
N GLY A 275 -6.59 8.44 14.52
CA GLY A 275 -7.03 9.44 13.57
C GLY A 275 -6.67 9.08 12.13
N PRO A 276 -6.98 9.94 11.15
CA PRO A 276 -6.68 9.68 9.76
C PRO A 276 -5.17 9.62 9.51
N TRP A 277 -4.73 8.56 8.84
CA TRP A 277 -3.36 8.43 8.37
C TRP A 277 -3.19 9.13 7.02
N LYS A 278 -2.32 10.16 6.97
CA LYS A 278 -2.15 11.04 5.81
C LYS A 278 -1.00 10.67 4.89
N HIS A 279 -0.21 9.66 5.22
CA HIS A 279 1.02 9.29 4.49
C HIS A 279 2.00 10.47 4.32
N ASP A 280 2.10 11.32 5.32
CA ASP A 280 2.83 12.60 5.29
C ASP A 280 4.16 12.58 6.05
N GLY A 281 4.56 11.40 6.54
CA GLY A 281 5.79 11.23 7.31
C GLY A 281 5.69 11.65 8.78
N ALA A 282 4.48 11.89 9.27
CA ALA A 282 4.23 12.10 10.70
C ALA A 282 4.62 10.86 11.51
N ALA A 283 4.91 11.05 12.80
CA ALA A 283 5.24 9.93 13.68
C ALA A 283 4.08 8.95 13.80
N LEU A 284 4.38 7.66 13.98
CA LEU A 284 3.35 6.61 14.09
C LEU A 284 2.28 6.95 15.13
N LEU A 285 2.71 7.46 16.29
CA LEU A 285 1.80 7.78 17.41
C LEU A 285 0.88 8.98 17.17
N ASP A 286 1.08 9.74 16.10
CA ASP A 286 0.18 10.84 15.74
C ASP A 286 -1.14 10.31 15.14
N SER A 287 -1.15 9.09 14.63
CA SER A 287 -2.31 8.48 13.97
C SER A 287 -2.64 7.07 14.44
N HIS A 288 -1.71 6.38 15.11
CA HIS A 288 -1.87 4.99 15.53
C HIS A 288 -1.37 4.76 16.95
N LEU A 289 -2.02 3.84 17.67
CA LEU A 289 -1.60 3.34 18.97
C LEU A 289 -1.18 1.87 18.83
N PRO A 290 0.11 1.56 18.76
CA PRO A 290 0.58 0.17 18.74
C PRO A 290 0.20 -0.57 20.01
N THR A 291 -0.13 -1.85 19.87
CA THR A 291 -0.39 -2.73 21.01
C THR A 291 0.91 -2.98 21.78
N LEU A 292 0.83 -2.98 23.10
CA LEU A 292 1.95 -3.30 23.98
C LEU A 292 2.21 -4.83 23.96
N LEU A 293 3.27 -5.22 24.66
CA LEU A 293 3.71 -6.62 24.77
C LEU A 293 2.87 -7.36 25.80
N ASP A 294 1.59 -7.47 25.52
CA ASP A 294 0.62 -8.05 26.42
C ASP A 294 0.65 -9.58 26.41
N GLU A 295 0.26 -10.20 27.53
CA GLU A 295 0.08 -11.63 27.64
C GLU A 295 -0.94 -12.14 26.61
N GLY A 296 -0.68 -13.28 26.01
CA GLY A 296 -1.48 -13.85 24.93
C GLY A 296 -1.14 -13.31 23.53
N LEU A 297 -0.45 -12.17 23.43
CA LEU A 297 0.02 -11.61 22.17
C LEU A 297 1.50 -11.90 21.91
N TYR A 298 2.30 -11.95 22.96
CA TYR A 298 3.73 -12.19 22.91
C TYR A 298 4.14 -13.26 23.92
N HIS A 299 5.20 -13.99 23.60
CA HIS A 299 5.90 -14.79 24.58
C HIS A 299 6.60 -13.93 25.62
N PRO A 300 6.93 -14.44 26.83
CA PRO A 300 7.59 -13.65 27.88
C PRO A 300 8.94 -13.05 27.47
N ASP A 301 9.61 -13.60 26.45
CA ASP A 301 10.87 -13.12 25.89
C ASP A 301 10.67 -12.07 24.77
N GLY A 302 9.40 -11.71 24.47
CA GLY A 302 9.04 -10.72 23.46
C GLY A 302 8.95 -11.26 22.05
N GLN A 303 9.06 -12.56 21.84
CA GLN A 303 8.77 -13.17 20.53
C GLN A 303 7.26 -13.17 20.25
N ILE A 304 6.93 -13.14 18.97
CA ILE A 304 5.56 -13.14 18.47
C ILE A 304 4.85 -14.44 18.85
N LEU A 305 3.68 -14.34 19.50
CA LEU A 305 2.81 -15.48 19.83
C LEU A 305 1.53 -15.47 18.98
N ASP A 306 0.89 -14.32 18.86
CA ASP A 306 -0.35 -14.12 18.07
C ASP A 306 -0.09 -13.19 16.87
N GLU A 307 -1.11 -12.82 16.12
CA GLU A 307 -1.04 -11.94 14.95
C GLU A 307 -0.77 -10.49 15.38
N VAL A 308 0.48 -10.18 15.69
CA VAL A 308 0.95 -8.87 16.18
C VAL A 308 1.94 -8.20 15.24
N PHE A 309 2.36 -8.89 14.21
CA PHE A 309 3.34 -8.45 13.21
C PHE A 309 4.73 -8.13 13.83
N GLU A 310 5.61 -7.52 13.05
CA GLU A 310 7.04 -7.43 13.41
C GLU A 310 7.37 -6.31 14.38
N TYR A 311 6.58 -5.22 14.40
CA TYR A 311 6.95 -3.95 15.07
C TYR A 311 7.33 -4.12 16.53
N GLY A 312 6.44 -4.69 17.35
CA GLY A 312 6.66 -4.80 18.80
C GLY A 312 7.85 -5.70 19.16
N SER A 313 7.98 -6.85 18.49
CA SER A 313 9.11 -7.78 18.69
C SER A 313 10.42 -7.17 18.19
N PHE A 314 10.41 -6.52 17.01
CA PHE A 314 11.62 -5.93 16.44
C PHE A 314 12.18 -4.81 17.31
N LEU A 315 11.35 -3.91 17.86
CA LEU A 315 11.80 -2.81 18.73
C LEU A 315 12.57 -3.28 19.96
N GLN A 316 12.29 -4.46 20.48
CA GLN A 316 13.01 -5.05 21.63
C GLN A 316 14.32 -5.72 21.24
N SER A 317 14.50 -6.02 19.95
CA SER A 317 15.62 -6.80 19.48
C SER A 317 16.95 -6.05 19.62
N LYS A 318 18.05 -6.81 19.72
CA LYS A 318 19.41 -6.25 19.63
C LYS A 318 19.64 -5.61 18.26
N MET A 319 19.02 -6.14 17.20
CA MET A 319 19.14 -5.58 15.85
C MET A 319 18.67 -4.12 15.80
N TYR A 320 17.47 -3.83 16.31
CA TYR A 320 16.97 -2.46 16.36
C TYR A 320 17.89 -1.52 17.15
N ARG A 321 18.33 -1.95 18.34
CA ARG A 321 19.25 -1.17 19.18
C ARG A 321 20.60 -0.89 18.53
N MET A 322 21.04 -1.77 17.63
CA MET A 322 22.27 -1.61 16.83
C MET A 322 22.03 -0.85 15.50
N GLY A 323 20.84 -0.30 15.29
CA GLY A 323 20.53 0.52 14.13
C GLY A 323 20.22 -0.26 12.85
N VAL A 324 19.99 -1.57 12.93
CA VAL A 324 19.56 -2.39 11.78
C VAL A 324 18.18 -1.95 11.30
N ARG A 325 17.99 -1.90 9.99
CA ARG A 325 16.75 -1.49 9.32
C ARG A 325 16.08 -2.69 8.67
N CYS A 326 14.78 -2.62 8.46
CA CYS A 326 14.05 -3.63 7.72
C CYS A 326 14.67 -3.87 6.32
N THR A 327 15.09 -2.79 5.67
CA THR A 327 15.71 -2.82 4.32
C THR A 327 17.15 -3.34 4.29
N ASP A 328 17.76 -3.63 5.41
CA ASP A 328 19.06 -4.30 5.45
C ASP A 328 18.92 -5.82 5.20
N CYS A 329 17.68 -6.35 5.32
CA CYS A 329 17.35 -7.74 5.07
C CYS A 329 16.23 -7.93 4.01
N HIS A 330 15.41 -6.91 3.76
CA HIS A 330 14.28 -6.99 2.84
C HIS A 330 14.38 -5.92 1.75
N ASP A 331 14.15 -6.31 0.50
CA ASP A 331 13.89 -5.37 -0.59
C ASP A 331 12.41 -4.96 -0.56
N PRO A 332 12.09 -3.68 -0.29
CA PRO A 332 10.70 -3.25 -0.15
C PRO A 332 9.91 -3.29 -1.46
N HIS A 333 10.58 -3.21 -2.63
CA HIS A 333 9.91 -3.27 -3.91
C HIS A 333 9.55 -4.71 -4.30
N THR A 334 10.46 -5.66 -4.15
CA THR A 334 10.17 -7.07 -4.46
C THR A 334 9.47 -7.82 -3.33
N ALA A 335 9.42 -7.24 -2.11
CA ALA A 335 8.99 -7.88 -0.88
C ALA A 335 9.73 -9.22 -0.58
N LYS A 336 10.98 -9.35 -1.06
CA LYS A 336 11.82 -10.54 -0.86
C LYS A 336 12.94 -10.24 0.14
N ARG A 337 13.46 -11.32 0.71
CA ARG A 337 14.73 -11.25 1.46
C ARG A 337 15.88 -11.02 0.48
N LEU A 338 16.85 -10.24 0.93
CA LEU A 338 18.12 -9.98 0.22
C LEU A 338 19.06 -11.19 0.32
#